data_71fd67c35882d616be499f7b5e2a6917
#
_entry.id   71fd67c35882d616be499f7b5e2a6917
#
_cell.length_a   1.000
_cell.length_b   1.000
_cell.length_c   1.000
_cell.angle_alpha   90.00
_cell.angle_beta   90.00
_cell.angle_gamma   90.00
#
_symmetry.space_group_name_H-M   'P 1'
#
loop_
_entity.id
_entity.type
_entity.pdbx_description
1 polymer ?
#
loop_
_entity_poly.entity_id
_entity_poly.type
_entity_poly.pdbx_seq_one_letter_code
_entity_poly.pdbx_strand_id
1 'polypeptide(L)'
;MRKTSKFTTKYLDKLIEEATTDAYNESEQAGGFFAMIEENLALPFLTQVLGQEVTVAKVDITKRDQIVAICLRWKSAQAIPILDLPMPDPRPEGAEWIDAYRRWYGN
;
A
#
# COMPACT_ATOMS: atom_id res chain seq x y z
N MET A 1 14.15 -10.33 -13.29
CA MET A 1 13.30 -11.13 -12.54
C MET A 1 12.14 -10.37 -11.98
N ARG A 2 11.00 -10.91 -12.12
CA ARG A 2 9.89 -10.17 -11.65
C ARG A 2 9.65 -10.38 -10.20
N LYS A 3 9.10 -9.38 -9.61
CA LYS A 3 8.77 -9.40 -8.23
C LYS A 3 7.52 -10.16 -7.99
N THR A 4 7.52 -11.04 -7.07
CA THR A 4 6.31 -11.76 -6.72
C THR A 4 6.04 -11.59 -5.25
N SER A 5 4.79 -11.69 -4.89
CA SER A 5 4.40 -11.66 -3.50
C SER A 5 4.84 -12.97 -2.84
N LYS A 6 5.23 -12.89 -1.58
CA LYS A 6 5.53 -14.05 -0.80
C LYS A 6 4.27 -14.77 -0.42
N PHE A 7 3.13 -14.14 -0.58
CA PHE A 7 1.88 -14.66 -0.08
C PHE A 7 1.13 -15.38 -1.18
N THR A 8 0.42 -16.45 -0.80
CA THR A 8 -0.34 -17.21 -1.79
C THR A 8 -1.53 -16.40 -2.26
N THR A 9 -2.01 -16.74 -3.44
CA THR A 9 -3.22 -16.15 -3.99
C THR A 9 -4.38 -16.32 -3.03
N LYS A 10 -4.50 -17.50 -2.44
CA LYS A 10 -5.57 -17.77 -1.51
C LYS A 10 -5.53 -16.85 -0.30
N TYR A 11 -4.35 -16.62 0.24
CA TYR A 11 -4.20 -15.73 1.38
C TYR A 11 -4.57 -14.30 0.99
N LEU A 12 -4.09 -13.85 -0.16
CA LEU A 12 -4.41 -12.49 -0.61
C LEU A 12 -5.90 -12.32 -0.88
N ASP A 13 -6.56 -13.35 -1.42
CA ASP A 13 -8.00 -13.26 -1.63
C ASP A 13 -8.75 -13.14 -0.31
N LYS A 14 -8.24 -13.76 0.73
CA LYS A 14 -8.83 -13.65 2.04
C LYS A 14 -8.70 -12.22 2.57
N LEU A 15 -7.55 -11.61 2.37
CA LEU A 15 -7.36 -10.22 2.78
C LEU A 15 -8.27 -9.29 1.98
N ILE A 16 -8.44 -9.57 0.68
CA ILE A 16 -9.34 -8.77 -0.15
C ILE A 16 -10.76 -8.86 0.40
N GLU A 17 -11.17 -10.05 0.77
CA GLU A 17 -12.49 -10.25 1.34
C GLU A 17 -12.68 -9.42 2.61
N GLU A 18 -11.67 -9.43 3.48
CA GLU A 18 -11.75 -8.64 4.70
C GLU A 18 -11.81 -7.15 4.41
N ALA A 19 -10.99 -6.67 3.49
CA ALA A 19 -10.94 -5.24 3.20
C ALA A 19 -12.22 -4.74 2.56
N THR A 20 -12.92 -5.61 1.82
CA THR A 20 -14.09 -5.20 1.07
C THR A 20 -15.41 -5.61 1.72
N THR A 21 -15.35 -6.10 2.96
CA THR A 21 -16.55 -6.46 3.70
C THR A 21 -17.47 -5.25 3.84
N ASP A 22 -18.72 -5.43 3.47
CA ASP A 22 -19.74 -4.37 3.53
C ASP A 22 -19.46 -3.17 2.63
N ALA A 23 -18.58 -3.34 1.65
CA ALA A 23 -18.28 -2.31 0.69
C ALA A 23 -19.05 -2.62 -0.60
N TYR A 24 -19.90 -1.69 -1.03
CA TYR A 24 -20.83 -1.95 -2.12
C TYR A 24 -20.41 -1.41 -3.47
N ASN A 25 -19.37 -0.60 -3.52
CA ASN A 25 -18.88 -0.10 -4.80
C ASN A 25 -17.36 0.06 -4.71
N GLU A 26 -16.76 0.40 -5.84
CA GLU A 26 -15.30 0.49 -5.91
C GLU A 26 -14.71 1.52 -4.96
N SER A 27 -15.41 2.64 -4.81
CA SER A 27 -14.92 3.68 -3.92
C SER A 27 -14.90 3.20 -2.47
N GLU A 28 -15.95 2.51 -2.05
CA GLU A 28 -16.00 1.97 -0.69
C GLU A 28 -14.96 0.88 -0.51
N GLN A 29 -14.72 0.08 -1.54
CA GLN A 29 -13.72 -0.97 -1.46
C GLN A 29 -12.32 -0.38 -1.36
N ALA A 30 -12.03 0.66 -2.13
CA ALA A 30 -10.74 1.34 -2.03
C ALA A 30 -10.56 1.91 -0.63
N GLY A 31 -11.61 2.48 -0.07
CA GLY A 31 -11.58 2.98 1.30
C GLY A 31 -11.29 1.89 2.31
N GLY A 32 -11.83 0.68 2.07
CA GLY A 32 -11.56 -0.46 2.93
C GLY A 32 -10.10 -0.86 2.89
N PHE A 33 -9.50 -0.88 1.70
CA PHE A 33 -8.06 -1.18 1.60
C PHE A 33 -7.23 -0.10 2.27
N PHE A 34 -7.62 1.16 2.10
CA PHE A 34 -6.89 2.23 2.76
C PHE A 34 -6.91 2.04 4.27
N ALA A 35 -8.07 1.72 4.84
CA ALA A 35 -8.19 1.53 6.28
C ALA A 35 -7.28 0.39 6.74
N MET A 36 -7.25 -0.72 6.00
CA MET A 36 -6.44 -1.86 6.39
C MET A 36 -4.94 -1.55 6.28
N ILE A 37 -4.55 -0.84 5.24
CA ILE A 37 -3.15 -0.46 5.08
C ILE A 37 -2.75 0.50 6.19
N GLU A 38 -3.59 1.50 6.44
CA GLU A 38 -3.27 2.48 7.47
C GLU A 38 -3.15 1.84 8.84
N GLU A 39 -4.00 0.88 9.12
CA GLU A 39 -4.03 0.24 10.42
C GLU A 39 -2.89 -0.75 10.63
N ASN A 40 -2.46 -1.42 9.57
CA ASN A 40 -1.54 -2.54 9.69
C ASN A 40 -0.11 -2.27 9.23
N LEU A 41 0.07 -1.31 8.34
CA LEU A 41 1.41 -1.06 7.80
C LEU A 41 2.26 -0.36 8.84
N ALA A 42 3.43 -0.93 9.13
CA ALA A 42 4.34 -0.34 10.11
C ALA A 42 5.00 0.90 9.54
N LEU A 43 4.67 2.05 10.10
CA LEU A 43 5.18 3.35 9.66
C LEU A 43 5.85 4.06 10.84
N PRO A 44 6.85 4.87 10.59
CA PRO A 44 7.45 5.13 9.28
C PRO A 44 8.45 4.05 8.87
N PHE A 45 8.78 4.01 7.59
CA PHE A 45 9.88 3.15 7.16
C PHE A 45 10.65 3.86 6.05
N LEU A 46 11.86 3.39 5.81
CA LEU A 46 12.73 3.96 4.78
C LEU A 46 12.68 3.10 3.52
N THR A 47 12.70 3.76 2.39
CA THR A 47 12.82 3.06 1.12
C THR A 47 13.58 3.98 0.15
N GLN A 48 13.80 3.51 -1.07
CA GLN A 48 14.50 4.31 -2.06
C GLN A 48 13.60 4.54 -3.26
N VAL A 49 13.57 5.78 -3.70
CA VAL A 49 12.80 6.17 -4.88
C VAL A 49 13.78 6.86 -5.81
N LEU A 50 13.96 6.28 -7.00
CA LEU A 50 14.90 6.81 -7.98
C LEU A 50 16.29 7.00 -7.37
N GLY A 51 16.72 6.02 -6.58
CA GLY A 51 18.04 6.04 -5.97
C GLY A 51 18.19 6.97 -4.79
N GLN A 52 17.11 7.60 -4.34
CA GLN A 52 17.14 8.53 -3.22
C GLN A 52 16.40 7.93 -2.04
N GLU A 53 17.02 7.96 -0.87
CA GLU A 53 16.37 7.46 0.33
C GLU A 53 15.27 8.42 0.77
N VAL A 54 14.10 7.88 1.05
CA VAL A 54 12.98 8.67 1.54
C VAL A 54 12.37 7.97 2.74
N THR A 55 11.70 8.76 3.56
CA THR A 55 10.96 8.23 4.70
C THR A 55 9.49 8.19 4.32
N VAL A 56 8.91 7.00 4.37
CA VAL A 56 7.46 6.86 4.16
C VAL A 56 6.82 7.13 5.51
N ALA A 57 6.21 8.29 5.64
CA ALA A 57 5.71 8.75 6.94
C ALA A 57 4.29 8.30 7.21
N LYS A 58 3.46 8.27 6.20
CA LYS A 58 2.06 7.87 6.38
C LYS A 58 1.46 7.54 5.03
N VAL A 59 0.25 7.02 5.04
CA VAL A 59 -0.52 6.76 3.84
C VAL A 59 -1.75 7.66 3.84
N ASP A 60 -2.30 7.90 2.67
CA ASP A 60 -3.48 8.74 2.54
C ASP A 60 -4.27 8.23 1.33
N ILE A 61 -5.49 8.71 1.19
CA ILE A 61 -6.31 8.34 0.04
C ILE A 61 -6.81 9.64 -0.59
N THR A 62 -6.69 9.73 -1.91
CA THR A 62 -7.05 10.93 -2.62
C THR A 62 -8.54 10.97 -2.92
N LYS A 63 -9.00 12.11 -3.43
CA LYS A 63 -10.42 12.24 -3.81
C LYS A 63 -10.79 11.32 -4.95
N ARG A 64 -9.80 10.79 -5.66
CA ARG A 64 -10.04 9.84 -6.74
C ARG A 64 -9.87 8.40 -6.28
N ASP A 65 -9.88 8.19 -4.97
CA ASP A 65 -9.78 6.87 -4.36
C ASP A 65 -8.45 6.19 -4.64
N GLN A 66 -7.40 6.98 -4.85
CA GLN A 66 -6.07 6.44 -5.03
C GLN A 66 -5.33 6.46 -3.70
N ILE A 67 -4.77 5.32 -3.32
CA ILE A 67 -4.00 5.23 -2.08
C ILE A 67 -2.57 5.65 -2.37
N VAL A 68 -2.08 6.60 -1.59
CA VAL A 68 -0.75 7.15 -1.78
C VAL A 68 0.06 7.07 -0.50
N ALA A 69 1.37 7.01 -0.66
CA ALA A 69 2.31 7.08 0.44
C ALA A 69 2.87 8.50 0.48
N ILE A 70 2.88 9.10 1.66
CA ILE A 70 3.45 10.43 1.83
C ILE A 70 4.91 10.23 2.20
N CYS A 71 5.78 10.59 1.28
CA CYS A 71 7.22 10.36 1.40
C CYS A 71 7.94 11.67 1.68
N LEU A 72 8.82 11.63 2.65
CA LEU A 72 9.56 12.81 3.07
C LEU A 72 11.02 12.66 2.69
N ARG A 73 11.57 13.72 2.16
CA ARG A 73 12.99 13.82 1.91
C ARG A 73 13.41 15.24 2.24
N TRP A 74 14.21 15.37 3.29
CA TRP A 74 14.63 16.68 3.81
C TRP A 74 13.39 17.50 4.15
N LYS A 75 13.16 18.62 3.48
CA LYS A 75 12.01 19.47 3.75
C LYS A 75 10.86 19.25 2.77
N SER A 76 11.02 18.30 1.85
CA SER A 76 10.03 18.06 0.83
C SER A 76 9.14 16.88 1.19
N ALA A 77 7.86 17.00 0.90
CA ALA A 77 6.91 15.91 1.05
C ALA A 77 6.27 15.65 -0.28
N GLN A 78 6.12 14.39 -0.63
CA GLN A 78 5.56 14.02 -1.91
C GLN A 78 4.65 12.82 -1.77
N ALA A 79 3.53 12.86 -2.49
CA ALA A 79 2.60 11.73 -2.50
C ALA A 79 2.96 10.82 -3.66
N ILE A 80 3.19 9.56 -3.38
CA ILE A 80 3.53 8.57 -4.39
C ILE A 80 2.48 7.48 -4.33
N PRO A 81 1.89 7.08 -5.47
CA PRO A 81 0.93 5.98 -5.45
C PRO A 81 1.56 4.76 -4.77
N ILE A 82 0.83 4.17 -3.84
CA ILE A 82 1.40 3.09 -3.03
C ILE A 82 1.84 1.92 -3.89
N LEU A 83 1.18 1.70 -5.02
CA LEU A 83 1.54 0.59 -5.90
C LEU A 83 2.81 0.85 -6.70
N ASP A 84 3.26 2.10 -6.73
CA ASP A 84 4.52 2.46 -7.41
C ASP A 84 5.67 2.60 -6.44
N LEU A 85 5.43 2.42 -5.15
CA LEU A 85 6.44 2.62 -4.13
C LEU A 85 7.29 1.36 -3.98
N PRO A 86 8.62 1.45 -4.14
CA PRO A 86 9.47 0.28 -3.87
C PRO A 86 9.41 -0.08 -2.40
N MET A 87 9.39 -1.37 -2.11
CA MET A 87 9.41 -1.83 -0.73
C MET A 87 10.84 -2.17 -0.33
N PRO A 88 11.23 -1.83 0.89
CA PRO A 88 12.58 -2.20 1.35
C PRO A 88 12.64 -3.69 1.67
N ASP A 89 13.85 -4.17 1.90
CA ASP A 89 14.08 -5.55 2.28
C ASP A 89 14.86 -5.54 3.59
N PRO A 90 14.28 -6.02 4.69
CA PRO A 90 12.98 -6.71 4.74
C PRO A 90 11.81 -5.74 4.61
N ARG A 91 10.69 -6.28 4.14
CA ARG A 91 9.50 -5.47 3.95
C ARG A 91 8.90 -5.09 5.31
N PRO A 92 8.30 -3.92 5.40
CA PRO A 92 7.67 -3.54 6.67
C PRO A 92 6.49 -4.44 6.99
N GLU A 93 6.22 -4.59 8.27
CA GLU A 93 5.09 -5.38 8.71
C GLU A 93 3.81 -4.75 8.16
N GLY A 94 2.87 -5.59 7.73
CA GLY A 94 1.63 -5.09 7.15
C GLY A 94 1.67 -4.91 5.65
N ALA A 95 2.82 -5.14 5.02
CA ALA A 95 2.94 -4.95 3.57
C ALA A 95 2.07 -5.93 2.78
N GLU A 96 1.61 -7.01 3.41
CA GLU A 96 0.71 -7.94 2.74
C GLU A 96 -0.58 -7.26 2.28
N TRP A 97 -1.00 -6.22 2.98
CA TRP A 97 -2.21 -5.49 2.59
C TRP A 97 -1.99 -4.70 1.30
N ILE A 98 -0.75 -4.27 1.05
CA ILE A 98 -0.42 -3.63 -0.22
C ILE A 98 -0.47 -4.65 -1.34
N ASP A 99 0.01 -5.87 -1.09
CA ASP A 99 -0.07 -6.94 -2.08
C ASP A 99 -1.52 -7.29 -2.40
N ALA A 100 -2.37 -7.33 -1.38
CA ALA A 100 -3.79 -7.60 -1.58
C ALA A 100 -4.44 -6.49 -2.40
N TYR A 101 -4.11 -5.25 -2.10
CA TYR A 101 -4.62 -4.12 -2.85
C TYR A 101 -4.19 -4.19 -4.31
N ARG A 102 -2.93 -4.54 -4.56
CA ARG A 102 -2.41 -4.66 -5.92
C ARG A 102 -3.19 -5.72 -6.69
N ARG A 103 -3.46 -6.86 -6.05
CA ARG A 103 -4.20 -7.92 -6.70
C ARG A 103 -5.63 -7.50 -7.02
N TRP A 104 -6.27 -6.83 -6.07
CA TRP A 104 -7.64 -6.33 -6.27
C TRP A 104 -7.68 -5.29 -7.39
N TYR A 105 -6.68 -4.42 -7.41
CA TYR A 105 -6.62 -3.33 -8.37
C TYR A 105 -6.42 -3.82 -9.80
N GLY A 106 -5.97 -5.05 -9.97
CA GLY A 106 -5.83 -5.64 -11.29
C GLY A 106 -4.41 -5.83 -11.77
N ASN A 107 -3.48 -5.82 -10.86
CA ASN A 107 -2.09 -6.01 -11.27
C ASN A 107 -1.55 -7.37 -10.84
#